data_76945e18ba205ee7ee8411e52db847ce
#
_entry.id   76945e18ba205ee7ee8411e52db847ce
#
_cell.length_a   1.000
_cell.length_b   1.000
_cell.length_c   1.000
_cell.angle_alpha   90.00
_cell.angle_beta   90.00
_cell.angle_gamma   90.00
#
_symmetry.space_group_name_H-M   'P 1'
#
loop_
_entity.id
_entity.type
_entity.pdbx_description
1 polymer ?
#
loop_
_entity_poly.entity_id
_entity_poly.type
_entity_poly.pdbx_seq_one_letter_code
_entity_poly.pdbx_strand_id
1 'polypeptide(L)'
;MIEDVKCAVRSLQANASEYNLDPNRIGAMGVSAGGHLVSLLGTSDATDGWDVGEYLDQSSRVRAVIAMAPVTDLSRSFPNADIEAMKHVGFGEDNVAAASPITHVTSDDPPFLLIHGDRDRLVPYEQSQLMYGRLVQMNVPAQLVIVKNADHSFTAPNGTATPTLAEINQIILDFLAKYLK
;
A
#
# COMPACT_ATOMS: atom_id res chain seq x y z
N MET A 1 1.88 13.56 -5.98
CA MET A 1 1.33 12.17 -6.07
C MET A 1 0.56 11.74 -4.82
N ILE A 2 1.17 11.69 -3.61
CA ILE A 2 0.39 11.31 -2.41
C ILE A 2 -0.73 12.31 -2.11
N GLU A 3 -0.49 13.59 -2.29
CA GLU A 3 -1.48 14.67 -2.16
C GLU A 3 -2.69 14.46 -3.08
N ASP A 4 -2.45 14.03 -4.33
CA ASP A 4 -3.52 13.75 -5.30
C ASP A 4 -4.35 12.54 -4.87
N VAL A 5 -3.70 11.48 -4.35
CA VAL A 5 -4.40 10.29 -3.85
C VAL A 5 -5.25 10.63 -2.63
N LYS A 6 -4.71 11.44 -1.69
CA LYS A 6 -5.46 11.93 -0.52
C LYS A 6 -6.64 12.81 -0.96
N CYS A 7 -6.43 13.71 -1.92
CA CYS A 7 -7.49 14.55 -2.48
C CYS A 7 -8.58 13.71 -3.17
N ALA A 8 -8.20 12.65 -3.91
CA ALA A 8 -9.16 11.74 -4.53
C ALA A 8 -10.04 11.02 -3.50
N VAL A 9 -9.48 10.56 -2.38
CA VAL A 9 -10.29 9.96 -1.29
C VAL A 9 -11.25 10.99 -0.70
N ARG A 10 -10.79 12.21 -0.43
CA ARG A 10 -11.67 13.28 0.06
C ARG A 10 -12.78 13.62 -0.93
N SER A 11 -12.48 13.66 -2.23
CA SER A 11 -13.48 13.86 -3.29
C SER A 11 -14.54 12.75 -3.29
N LEU A 12 -14.14 11.48 -3.15
CA LEU A 12 -15.09 10.36 -3.03
C LEU A 12 -15.97 10.48 -1.79
N GLN A 13 -15.43 10.94 -0.66
CA GLN A 13 -16.20 11.17 0.55
C GLN A 13 -17.19 12.33 0.39
N ALA A 14 -16.74 13.46 -0.15
CA ALA A 14 -17.59 14.64 -0.39
C ALA A 14 -18.77 14.34 -1.33
N ASN A 15 -18.52 13.53 -2.35
CA ASN A 15 -19.51 13.19 -3.39
C ASN A 15 -20.12 11.78 -3.21
N ALA A 16 -20.05 11.21 -2.01
CA ALA A 16 -20.46 9.83 -1.74
C ALA A 16 -21.93 9.56 -2.13
N SER A 17 -22.83 10.51 -1.91
CA SER A 17 -24.24 10.40 -2.30
C SER A 17 -24.43 10.38 -3.82
N GLU A 18 -23.66 11.16 -4.57
CA GLU A 18 -23.71 11.20 -6.03
C GLU A 18 -23.27 9.86 -6.64
N TYR A 19 -22.22 9.25 -6.04
CA TYR A 19 -21.68 7.98 -6.52
C TYR A 19 -22.33 6.75 -5.87
N ASN A 20 -23.34 6.95 -5.00
CA ASN A 20 -23.98 5.88 -4.23
C ASN A 20 -22.97 5.04 -3.44
N LEU A 21 -22.02 5.73 -2.79
CA LEU A 21 -20.96 5.13 -1.95
C LEU A 21 -21.31 5.29 -0.46
N ASP A 22 -20.82 4.36 0.34
CA ASP A 22 -20.75 4.55 1.79
C ASP A 22 -19.38 5.18 2.11
N PRO A 23 -19.31 6.45 2.56
CA PRO A 23 -18.05 7.14 2.86
C PRO A 23 -17.27 6.49 3.99
N ASN A 24 -17.92 5.67 4.83
CA ASN A 24 -17.28 4.96 5.93
C ASN A 24 -16.68 3.60 5.49
N ARG A 25 -16.81 3.22 4.21
CA ARG A 25 -16.42 1.92 3.70
C ARG A 25 -15.47 2.01 2.50
N ILE A 26 -14.61 3.01 2.49
CA ILE A 26 -13.60 3.20 1.44
C ILE A 26 -12.32 2.47 1.83
N GLY A 27 -11.87 1.55 0.98
CA GLY A 27 -10.57 0.90 1.05
C GLY A 27 -9.68 1.32 -0.11
N ALA A 28 -8.38 1.11 0.02
CA ALA A 28 -7.41 1.39 -1.04
C ALA A 28 -6.63 0.12 -1.42
N MET A 29 -6.45 -0.09 -2.73
CA MET A 29 -5.68 -1.20 -3.26
C MET A 29 -4.73 -0.72 -4.35
N GLY A 30 -3.49 -1.22 -4.34
CA GLY A 30 -2.50 -0.86 -5.35
C GLY A 30 -1.41 -1.92 -5.52
N VAL A 31 -0.78 -1.89 -6.69
CA VAL A 31 0.33 -2.80 -7.06
C VAL A 31 1.57 -1.97 -7.35
N SER A 32 2.77 -2.45 -6.95
CA SER A 32 4.06 -1.81 -7.22
C SER A 32 4.09 -0.36 -6.74
N ALA A 33 4.27 0.63 -7.60
CA ALA A 33 4.15 2.05 -7.28
C ALA A 33 2.78 2.43 -6.71
N GLY A 34 1.69 1.80 -7.19
CA GLY A 34 0.37 1.94 -6.59
C GLY A 34 0.31 1.33 -5.18
N GLY A 35 1.00 0.21 -4.95
CA GLY A 35 1.18 -0.41 -3.64
C GLY A 35 1.92 0.51 -2.66
N HIS A 36 2.94 1.22 -3.13
CA HIS A 36 3.63 2.26 -2.38
C HIS A 36 2.67 3.40 -2.00
N LEU A 37 1.94 3.96 -2.97
CA LEU A 37 1.03 5.07 -2.74
C LEU A 37 -0.11 4.73 -1.78
N VAL A 38 -0.72 3.54 -1.88
CA VAL A 38 -1.76 3.15 -0.93
C VAL A 38 -1.19 2.84 0.45
N SER A 39 0.06 2.39 0.53
CA SER A 39 0.76 2.24 1.81
C SER A 39 0.98 3.59 2.49
N LEU A 40 1.47 4.60 1.75
CA LEU A 40 1.58 5.98 2.25
C LEU A 40 0.22 6.55 2.65
N LEU A 41 -0.82 6.33 1.83
CA LEU A 41 -2.19 6.77 2.15
C LEU A 41 -2.69 6.18 3.48
N GLY A 42 -2.38 4.91 3.73
CA GLY A 42 -2.80 4.22 4.94
C GLY A 42 -2.03 4.59 6.19
N THR A 43 -0.76 5.00 6.06
CA THR A 43 0.12 5.28 7.20
C THR A 43 0.32 6.77 7.46
N SER A 44 -0.02 7.64 6.51
CA SER A 44 0.13 9.08 6.69
C SER A 44 -1.10 9.74 7.33
N ASP A 45 -0.86 10.71 8.16
CA ASP A 45 -1.88 11.49 8.83
C ASP A 45 -1.84 12.99 8.45
N ALA A 46 -2.62 13.82 9.15
CA ALA A 46 -2.68 15.25 8.88
C ALA A 46 -1.37 15.99 9.25
N THR A 47 -0.52 15.42 10.10
CA THR A 47 0.74 16.05 10.53
C THR A 47 1.84 15.93 9.46
N ASP A 48 1.68 15.03 8.50
CA ASP A 48 2.61 14.87 7.37
C ASP A 48 2.53 16.02 6.35
N GLY A 49 1.49 16.87 6.43
CA GLY A 49 1.33 18.05 5.60
C GLY A 49 0.89 17.77 4.16
N TRP A 50 0.43 16.54 3.86
CA TRP A 50 0.00 16.13 2.50
C TRP A 50 -1.51 16.27 2.25
N ASP A 51 -2.28 16.68 3.25
CA ASP A 51 -3.69 17.02 3.07
C ASP A 51 -3.80 18.46 2.55
N VAL A 52 -3.65 18.61 1.23
CA VAL A 52 -3.70 19.88 0.49
C VAL A 52 -4.72 19.80 -0.65
N GLY A 53 -5.08 20.94 -1.24
CA GLY A 53 -5.99 21.02 -2.38
C GLY A 53 -7.46 21.14 -1.96
N GLU A 54 -8.36 20.38 -2.58
CA GLU A 54 -9.80 20.48 -2.41
C GLU A 54 -10.34 19.54 -1.32
N TYR A 55 -11.59 19.77 -0.88
CA TYR A 55 -12.34 18.95 0.08
C TYR A 55 -11.63 18.74 1.42
N LEU A 56 -10.98 19.78 1.94
CA LEU A 56 -10.20 19.71 3.19
C LEU A 56 -11.07 19.53 4.45
N ASP A 57 -12.37 19.69 4.34
CA ASP A 57 -13.38 19.35 5.35
C ASP A 57 -13.69 17.85 5.43
N GLN A 58 -13.20 17.07 4.45
CA GLN A 58 -13.34 15.62 4.40
C GLN A 58 -12.07 14.91 4.86
N SER A 59 -12.22 13.67 5.35
CA SER A 59 -11.08 12.82 5.72
C SER A 59 -10.44 12.18 4.49
N SER A 60 -9.11 12.11 4.45
CA SER A 60 -8.39 11.31 3.45
C SER A 60 -8.11 9.86 3.93
N ARG A 61 -8.54 9.50 5.15
CA ARG A 61 -8.29 8.16 5.71
C ARG A 61 -9.16 7.10 5.05
N VAL A 62 -8.55 5.93 4.82
CA VAL A 62 -9.23 4.73 4.31
C VAL A 62 -9.42 3.70 5.44
N ARG A 63 -10.35 2.76 5.25
CA ARG A 63 -10.71 1.75 6.25
C ARG A 63 -9.91 0.46 6.13
N ALA A 64 -9.25 0.24 5.01
CA ALA A 64 -8.41 -0.93 4.76
C ALA A 64 -7.43 -0.64 3.62
N VAL A 65 -6.25 -1.22 3.68
CA VAL A 65 -5.22 -1.11 2.64
C VAL A 65 -4.82 -2.49 2.14
N ILE A 66 -4.77 -2.64 0.82
CA ILE A 66 -4.23 -3.83 0.15
C ILE A 66 -3.05 -3.38 -0.70
N ALA A 67 -1.84 -3.72 -0.29
CA ALA A 67 -0.62 -3.36 -0.98
C ALA A 67 0.04 -4.60 -1.58
N MET A 68 0.13 -4.65 -2.90
CA MET A 68 0.70 -5.75 -3.66
C MET A 68 2.06 -5.35 -4.22
N ALA A 69 3.09 -6.14 -3.93
CA ALA A 69 4.49 -5.87 -4.30
C ALA A 69 4.91 -4.40 -4.02
N PRO A 70 4.60 -3.84 -2.83
CA PRO A 70 4.86 -2.43 -2.55
C PRO A 70 6.33 -2.15 -2.28
N VAL A 71 6.77 -0.95 -2.62
CA VAL A 71 7.98 -0.33 -2.05
C VAL A 71 7.58 0.35 -0.73
N THR A 72 8.15 -0.05 0.39
CA THR A 72 7.73 0.44 1.72
C THR A 72 8.85 1.14 2.48
N ASP A 73 10.10 0.83 2.15
CA ASP A 73 11.30 1.43 2.73
C ASP A 73 12.26 1.83 1.60
N LEU A 74 12.25 3.10 1.24
CA LEU A 74 13.12 3.67 0.20
C LEU A 74 14.56 3.89 0.67
N SER A 75 14.86 3.77 1.97
CA SER A 75 16.23 3.82 2.48
C SER A 75 17.04 2.58 2.10
N ARG A 76 16.37 1.49 1.72
CA ARG A 76 17.00 0.25 1.26
C ARG A 76 17.45 0.37 -0.19
N SER A 77 18.53 -0.33 -0.52
CA SER A 77 18.99 -0.49 -1.90
C SER A 77 18.14 -1.52 -2.63
N PHE A 78 17.92 -1.27 -3.92
CA PHE A 78 17.19 -2.18 -4.79
C PHE A 78 18.15 -2.87 -5.75
N PRO A 79 18.01 -4.19 -5.97
CA PRO A 79 18.86 -4.92 -6.91
C PRO A 79 18.62 -4.49 -8.37
N ASN A 80 17.46 -3.95 -8.67
CA ASN A 80 17.13 -3.42 -9.99
C ASN A 80 17.58 -1.95 -10.09
N ALA A 81 18.47 -1.67 -11.03
CA ALA A 81 19.06 -0.33 -11.21
C ALA A 81 18.02 0.73 -11.60
N ASP A 82 16.95 0.35 -12.33
CA ASP A 82 15.90 1.29 -12.73
C ASP A 82 15.07 1.71 -11.52
N ILE A 83 14.74 0.78 -10.63
CA ILE A 83 14.05 1.09 -9.36
C ILE A 83 14.92 1.97 -8.47
N GLU A 84 16.22 1.66 -8.37
CA GLU A 84 17.16 2.48 -7.60
C GLU A 84 17.26 3.90 -8.17
N ALA A 85 17.32 4.04 -9.50
CA ALA A 85 17.32 5.35 -10.16
C ALA A 85 16.00 6.11 -9.96
N MET A 86 14.86 5.42 -10.05
CA MET A 86 13.53 6.03 -9.81
C MET A 86 13.38 6.59 -8.39
N LYS A 87 13.99 5.97 -7.40
CA LYS A 87 14.02 6.45 -6.02
C LYS A 87 14.62 7.86 -5.94
N HIS A 88 15.74 8.08 -6.59
CA HIS A 88 16.43 9.38 -6.59
C HIS A 88 15.71 10.44 -7.43
N VAL A 89 15.15 10.06 -8.57
CA VAL A 89 14.43 10.98 -9.46
C VAL A 89 13.05 11.36 -8.90
N GLY A 90 12.35 10.39 -8.28
CA GLY A 90 10.98 10.58 -7.81
C GLY A 90 10.86 11.35 -6.50
N PHE A 91 11.81 11.18 -5.58
CA PHE A 91 11.70 11.69 -4.21
C PHE A 91 12.86 12.59 -3.79
N GLY A 92 14.00 12.54 -4.49
CA GLY A 92 15.25 13.18 -4.05
C GLY A 92 15.89 12.47 -2.87
N GLU A 93 17.21 12.64 -2.71
CA GLU A 93 17.97 11.94 -1.66
C GLU A 93 17.54 12.36 -0.24
N ASP A 94 17.20 13.62 -0.05
CA ASP A 94 16.84 14.18 1.26
C ASP A 94 15.43 13.77 1.74
N ASN A 95 14.57 13.26 0.85
CA ASN A 95 13.17 12.95 1.15
C ASN A 95 12.86 11.46 1.25
N VAL A 96 13.87 10.59 1.13
CA VAL A 96 13.70 9.13 1.11
C VAL A 96 12.96 8.61 2.35
N ALA A 97 13.30 9.11 3.53
CA ALA A 97 12.62 8.70 4.77
C ALA A 97 11.16 9.17 4.79
N ALA A 98 10.90 10.43 4.46
CA ALA A 98 9.54 10.98 4.40
C ALA A 98 8.67 10.28 3.34
N ALA A 99 9.28 9.82 2.24
CA ALA A 99 8.58 9.08 1.20
C ALA A 99 8.43 7.57 1.51
N SER A 100 8.98 7.07 2.61
CA SER A 100 8.92 5.65 2.99
C SER A 100 7.69 5.35 3.85
N PRO A 101 6.69 4.58 3.40
CA PRO A 101 5.51 4.25 4.20
C PRO A 101 5.82 3.70 5.60
N ILE A 102 6.88 2.92 5.73
CA ILE A 102 7.27 2.28 6.99
C ILE A 102 7.61 3.28 8.11
N THR A 103 8.03 4.50 7.76
CA THR A 103 8.40 5.54 8.75
C THR A 103 7.20 6.22 9.39
N HIS A 104 6.04 6.16 8.72
CA HIS A 104 4.79 6.79 9.16
C HIS A 104 3.89 5.85 9.96
N VAL A 105 4.23 4.54 10.07
CA VAL A 105 3.36 3.56 10.74
C VAL A 105 3.11 3.93 12.20
N THR A 106 1.82 4.10 12.53
CA THR A 106 1.28 4.40 13.86
C THR A 106 0.25 3.38 14.29
N SER A 107 -0.17 3.39 15.55
CA SER A 107 -1.11 2.39 16.09
C SER A 107 -2.56 2.60 15.65
N ASP A 108 -2.89 3.73 15.05
CA ASP A 108 -4.24 4.07 14.55
C ASP A 108 -4.40 3.88 13.05
N ASP A 109 -3.40 3.28 12.39
CA ASP A 109 -3.45 2.94 10.96
C ASP A 109 -4.53 1.89 10.67
N PRO A 110 -5.12 1.92 9.46
CA PRO A 110 -6.09 0.93 9.04
C PRO A 110 -5.47 -0.46 8.92
N PRO A 111 -6.27 -1.53 8.91
CA PRO A 111 -5.79 -2.88 8.61
C PRO A 111 -5.10 -2.98 7.25
N PHE A 112 -4.00 -3.74 7.19
CA PHE A 112 -3.21 -3.96 5.99
C PHE A 112 -3.24 -5.43 5.52
N LEU A 113 -3.40 -5.63 4.22
CA LEU A 113 -3.09 -6.87 3.52
C LEU A 113 -1.89 -6.61 2.59
N LEU A 114 -0.78 -7.29 2.85
CA LEU A 114 0.44 -7.23 2.05
C LEU A 114 0.56 -8.53 1.25
N ILE A 115 0.74 -8.44 -0.07
CA ILE A 115 0.89 -9.61 -0.95
C ILE A 115 2.15 -9.43 -1.77
N HIS A 116 3.05 -10.43 -1.83
CA HIS A 116 4.32 -10.31 -2.55
C HIS A 116 4.80 -11.64 -3.11
N GLY A 117 5.32 -11.64 -4.33
CA GLY A 117 5.94 -12.80 -4.95
C GLY A 117 7.36 -13.04 -4.40
N ASP A 118 7.70 -14.28 -4.05
CA ASP A 118 9.03 -14.62 -3.49
C ASP A 118 10.16 -14.64 -4.53
N ARG A 119 9.84 -14.46 -5.81
CA ARG A 119 10.79 -14.34 -6.93
C ARG A 119 10.74 -12.98 -7.61
N ASP A 120 10.20 -11.99 -6.93
CA ASP A 120 10.19 -10.62 -7.41
C ASP A 120 11.63 -10.08 -7.52
N ARG A 121 12.05 -9.75 -8.75
CA ARG A 121 13.38 -9.22 -9.05
C ARG A 121 13.39 -7.71 -9.22
N LEU A 122 12.22 -7.07 -9.21
CA LEU A 122 12.10 -5.61 -9.28
C LEU A 122 12.05 -5.03 -7.88
N VAL A 123 11.13 -5.48 -7.07
CA VAL A 123 10.96 -5.07 -5.68
C VAL A 123 11.18 -6.28 -4.78
N PRO A 124 12.21 -6.32 -3.93
CA PRO A 124 12.43 -7.43 -3.02
C PRO A 124 11.24 -7.65 -2.08
N TYR A 125 10.79 -8.89 -1.92
CA TYR A 125 9.64 -9.22 -1.05
C TYR A 125 9.89 -8.89 0.43
N GLU A 126 11.14 -8.68 0.81
CA GLU A 126 11.57 -8.17 2.12
C GLU A 126 10.94 -6.81 2.43
N GLN A 127 10.60 -6.00 1.42
CA GLN A 127 9.88 -4.75 1.59
C GLN A 127 8.53 -4.98 2.29
N SER A 128 7.76 -5.97 1.84
CA SER A 128 6.51 -6.35 2.49
C SER A 128 6.73 -6.99 3.87
N GLN A 129 7.81 -7.75 4.07
CA GLN A 129 8.13 -8.33 5.38
C GLN A 129 8.47 -7.26 6.41
N LEU A 130 9.28 -6.26 6.03
CA LEU A 130 9.62 -5.13 6.90
C LEU A 130 8.38 -4.34 7.31
N MET A 131 7.53 -4.00 6.33
CA MET A 131 6.28 -3.30 6.58
C MET A 131 5.36 -4.09 7.51
N TYR A 132 5.17 -5.38 7.25
CA TYR A 132 4.39 -6.27 8.11
C TYR A 132 4.93 -6.28 9.55
N GLY A 133 6.23 -6.44 9.72
CA GLY A 133 6.87 -6.42 11.04
C GLY A 133 6.63 -5.11 11.78
N ARG A 134 6.71 -3.98 11.08
CA ARG A 134 6.45 -2.66 11.67
C ARG A 134 4.97 -2.47 12.06
N LEU A 135 4.04 -2.86 11.21
CA LEU A 135 2.60 -2.82 11.51
C LEU A 135 2.26 -3.65 12.75
N VAL A 136 2.77 -4.89 12.83
CA VAL A 136 2.58 -5.76 13.99
C VAL A 136 3.17 -5.16 15.26
N GLN A 137 4.38 -4.58 15.19
CA GLN A 137 5.01 -3.89 16.32
C GLN A 137 4.15 -2.75 16.87
N MET A 138 3.43 -2.05 15.98
CA MET A 138 2.53 -0.95 16.35
C MET A 138 1.10 -1.42 16.67
N ASN A 139 0.85 -2.74 16.75
CA ASN A 139 -0.46 -3.34 16.99
C ASN A 139 -1.50 -3.05 15.90
N VAL A 140 -1.08 -2.72 14.68
CA VAL A 140 -1.96 -2.57 13.53
C VAL A 140 -2.34 -3.96 13.01
N PRO A 141 -3.63 -4.26 12.77
CA PRO A 141 -4.03 -5.53 12.17
C PRO A 141 -3.41 -5.69 10.77
N ALA A 142 -2.56 -6.69 10.60
CA ALA A 142 -1.87 -6.91 9.33
C ALA A 142 -1.87 -8.40 8.95
N GLN A 143 -1.92 -8.64 7.63
CA GLN A 143 -1.76 -9.96 7.03
C GLN A 143 -0.69 -9.87 5.95
N LEU A 144 0.23 -10.84 5.92
CA LEU A 144 1.25 -10.96 4.88
C LEU A 144 1.05 -12.29 4.13
N VAL A 145 0.95 -12.20 2.81
CA VAL A 145 0.84 -13.36 1.91
C VAL A 145 2.06 -13.37 0.99
N ILE A 146 2.96 -14.32 1.19
CA ILE A 146 4.07 -14.56 0.27
C ILE A 146 3.63 -15.60 -0.77
N VAL A 147 3.57 -15.15 -2.02
CA VAL A 147 3.19 -15.98 -3.16
C VAL A 147 4.43 -16.73 -3.65
N LYS A 148 4.48 -18.03 -3.37
CA LYS A 148 5.60 -18.88 -3.73
C LYS A 148 5.72 -19.03 -5.25
N ASN A 149 6.95 -19.02 -5.74
CA ASN A 149 7.30 -19.14 -7.16
C ASN A 149 6.68 -18.05 -8.05
N ALA A 150 6.38 -16.86 -7.51
CA ALA A 150 5.79 -15.74 -8.23
C ALA A 150 6.77 -14.57 -8.39
N ASP A 151 6.79 -13.98 -9.56
CA ASP A 151 7.49 -12.75 -9.89
C ASP A 151 6.70 -11.49 -9.49
N HIS A 152 7.16 -10.31 -9.95
CA HIS A 152 6.51 -9.01 -9.70
C HIS A 152 5.06 -8.92 -10.22
N SER A 153 4.75 -9.67 -11.26
CA SER A 153 3.40 -9.74 -11.87
C SER A 153 2.54 -10.86 -11.29
N PHE A 154 3.01 -11.52 -10.24
CA PHE A 154 2.37 -12.69 -9.62
C PHE A 154 2.24 -13.88 -10.56
N THR A 155 3.09 -13.94 -11.60
CA THR A 155 3.21 -15.10 -12.51
C THR A 155 4.36 -16.00 -12.09
N ALA A 156 4.21 -17.30 -12.35
CA ALA A 156 5.26 -18.27 -12.09
C ALA A 156 6.18 -18.39 -13.31
N PRO A 157 7.49 -18.21 -13.17
CA PRO A 157 8.43 -18.44 -14.27
C PRO A 157 8.41 -19.90 -14.79
N ASN A 158 8.15 -20.85 -13.88
CA ASN A 158 8.00 -22.28 -14.16
C ASN A 158 7.01 -22.87 -13.16
N GLY A 159 6.10 -23.74 -13.63
CA GLY A 159 5.09 -24.36 -12.77
C GLY A 159 3.97 -23.41 -12.37
N THR A 160 3.51 -23.49 -11.13
CA THR A 160 2.40 -22.70 -10.58
C THR A 160 2.86 -21.81 -9.43
N ALA A 161 2.31 -20.62 -9.36
CA ALA A 161 2.40 -19.77 -8.18
C ALA A 161 1.44 -20.29 -7.08
N THR A 162 1.81 -20.15 -5.82
CA THR A 162 0.99 -20.58 -4.68
C THR A 162 1.04 -19.52 -3.57
N PRO A 163 -0.11 -18.95 -3.17
CA PRO A 163 -1.45 -19.16 -3.74
C PRO A 163 -1.56 -18.75 -5.21
N THR A 164 -2.51 -19.35 -5.91
CA THR A 164 -2.88 -18.99 -7.29
C THR A 164 -3.56 -17.60 -7.32
N LEU A 165 -3.66 -16.98 -8.51
CA LEU A 165 -4.37 -15.70 -8.66
C LEU A 165 -5.83 -15.78 -8.19
N ALA A 166 -6.51 -16.90 -8.41
CA ALA A 166 -7.87 -17.10 -7.93
C ALA A 166 -7.95 -17.12 -6.39
N GLU A 167 -7.00 -17.79 -5.74
CA GLU A 167 -6.90 -17.82 -4.27
C GLU A 167 -6.49 -16.45 -3.71
N ILE A 168 -5.59 -15.72 -4.38
CA ILE A 168 -5.25 -14.34 -4.02
C ILE A 168 -6.49 -13.45 -4.07
N ASN A 169 -7.30 -13.54 -5.13
CA ASN A 169 -8.54 -12.79 -5.23
C ASN A 169 -9.51 -13.13 -4.10
N GLN A 170 -9.61 -14.41 -3.72
CA GLN A 170 -10.45 -14.80 -2.58
C GLN A 170 -9.94 -14.21 -1.26
N ILE A 171 -8.62 -14.23 -1.01
CA ILE A 171 -8.00 -13.62 0.16
C ILE A 171 -8.31 -12.10 0.21
N ILE A 172 -8.23 -11.41 -0.93
CA ILE A 172 -8.58 -9.99 -1.05
C ILE A 172 -10.06 -9.76 -0.69
N LEU A 173 -10.97 -10.54 -1.25
CA LEU A 173 -12.40 -10.43 -0.97
C LEU A 173 -12.72 -10.69 0.50
N ASP A 174 -12.12 -11.70 1.11
CA ASP A 174 -12.30 -12.03 2.53
C ASP A 174 -11.77 -10.90 3.43
N PHE A 175 -10.64 -10.31 3.08
CA PHE A 175 -10.08 -9.17 3.79
C PHE A 175 -10.99 -7.95 3.70
N LEU A 176 -11.47 -7.60 2.51
CA LEU A 176 -12.41 -6.48 2.31
C LEU A 176 -13.74 -6.75 3.05
N ALA A 177 -14.28 -7.97 2.96
CA ALA A 177 -15.49 -8.35 3.67
C ALA A 177 -15.35 -8.26 5.20
N LYS A 178 -14.14 -8.45 5.72
CA LYS A 178 -13.86 -8.32 7.16
C LYS A 178 -13.81 -6.87 7.62
N TYR A 179 -13.21 -5.98 6.85
CA TYR A 179 -12.87 -4.63 7.30
C TYR A 179 -13.70 -3.49 6.66
N LEU A 180 -14.45 -3.77 5.60
CA LEU A 180 -15.37 -2.83 4.96
C LEU A 180 -16.85 -3.17 5.20
N LYS A 181 -17.16 -3.81 6.34
CA LYS A 181 -18.56 -4.08 6.75
C LYS A 181 -19.23 -2.84 7.28
#